data_84c76c4f961d1c4ce8ca0618dd65afe3
#
_entry.id   84c76c4f961d1c4ce8ca0618dd65afe3
#
_cell.length_a   1.000
_cell.length_b   1.000
_cell.length_c   1.000
_cell.angle_alpha   90.00
_cell.angle_beta   90.00
_cell.angle_gamma   90.00
#
_symmetry.space_group_name_H-M   'P 1'
#
loop_
_entity.id
_entity.type
_entity.pdbx_description
1 polymer ?
#
loop_
_entity_poly.entity_id
_entity_poly.type
_entity_poly.pdbx_seq_one_letter_code
_entity_poly.pdbx_strand_id
1 'polypeptide(L)'
;MFNEKVYFEEVNGKKVFCDFSEPENSQKKLVIMSHGFRGSSTGPARTFVDFQRILNKEGFSVLRFDQPNSGNSEGNYLETSYNEWVDTIVYFAKKYLELGYKVALLGQSMGGAATVIATSRPELKDNIPVILLWVPGVNEGDFNGNAEEVFEEAGQKYKGRFWLEAKNANFFKCLDEYNGGVHLVYGEKDRYISQELRNKVISIVKEKGQPVKILQGQDHSPWKYDLCQEVYREELEFLNKCL
;
A
#
# COMPACT_ATOMS: atom_id res chain seq x y z
N MET A 1 -22.68 -13.39 1.33
CA MET A 1 -22.77 -12.18 2.19
C MET A 1 -21.40 -11.98 2.83
N PHE A 2 -21.00 -10.78 3.22
CA PHE A 2 -19.77 -10.55 3.99
C PHE A 2 -20.09 -9.70 5.22
N ASN A 3 -19.36 -9.94 6.29
CA ASN A 3 -19.47 -9.19 7.54
C ASN A 3 -18.44 -8.05 7.49
N GLU A 4 -18.89 -6.80 7.57
CA GLU A 4 -18.04 -5.61 7.55
C GLU A 4 -18.07 -4.96 8.94
N LYS A 5 -16.90 -4.71 9.49
CA LYS A 5 -16.72 -4.14 10.82
C LYS A 5 -15.81 -2.92 10.75
N VAL A 6 -16.34 -1.78 11.14
CA VAL A 6 -15.57 -0.54 11.33
C VAL A 6 -15.23 -0.39 12.82
N TYR A 7 -13.96 -0.13 13.11
CA TYR A 7 -13.46 -0.01 14.47
C TYR A 7 -12.17 0.81 14.55
N PHE A 8 -11.75 1.13 15.75
CA PHE A 8 -10.44 1.70 16.02
C PHE A 8 -9.55 0.65 16.68
N GLU A 9 -8.33 0.50 16.16
CA GLU A 9 -7.28 -0.35 16.74
C GLU A 9 -6.23 0.56 17.38
N GLU A 10 -5.74 0.19 18.55
CA GLU A 10 -4.62 0.90 19.15
C GLU A 10 -3.29 0.36 18.60
N VAL A 11 -2.57 1.22 17.87
CA VAL A 11 -1.29 0.91 17.26
C VAL A 11 -0.27 1.95 17.70
N ASN A 12 0.77 1.55 18.42
CA ASN A 12 1.83 2.43 18.92
C ASN A 12 1.28 3.65 19.71
N GLY A 13 0.21 3.46 20.49
CA GLY A 13 -0.40 4.49 21.33
C GLY A 13 -1.32 5.46 20.58
N LYS A 14 -1.70 5.16 19.32
CA LYS A 14 -2.69 5.92 18.55
C LYS A 14 -3.85 5.04 18.12
N LYS A 15 -5.04 5.61 18.06
CA LYS A 15 -6.23 4.95 17.51
C LYS A 15 -6.22 5.03 16.00
N VAL A 16 -6.03 3.90 15.35
CA VAL A 16 -6.02 3.73 13.89
C VAL A 16 -7.40 3.27 13.44
N PHE A 17 -8.02 4.01 12.54
CA PHE A 17 -9.29 3.65 11.92
C PHE A 17 -9.11 2.43 11.02
N CYS A 18 -9.97 1.43 11.20
CA CYS A 18 -9.96 0.17 10.47
C CYS A 18 -11.34 -0.15 9.93
N ASP A 19 -11.37 -0.66 8.70
CA ASP A 19 -12.53 -1.25 8.04
C ASP A 19 -12.13 -2.68 7.63
N PHE A 20 -12.64 -3.65 8.35
CA PHE A 20 -12.35 -5.07 8.13
C PHE A 20 -13.59 -5.77 7.60
N SER A 21 -13.45 -6.47 6.50
CA SER A 21 -14.51 -7.29 5.93
C SER A 21 -14.08 -8.74 5.82
N GLU A 22 -14.95 -9.65 6.26
CA GLU A 22 -14.74 -11.08 6.17
C GLU A 22 -15.98 -11.75 5.53
N PRO A 23 -15.81 -12.44 4.39
CA PRO A 23 -16.92 -13.16 3.77
C PRO A 23 -17.26 -14.44 4.57
N GLU A 24 -18.52 -14.90 4.49
CA GLU A 24 -18.97 -16.13 5.15
C GLU A 24 -18.18 -17.38 4.72
N ASN A 25 -17.70 -17.38 3.46
CA ASN A 25 -16.84 -18.43 2.90
C ASN A 25 -15.34 -18.10 3.01
N SER A 26 -14.94 -17.35 4.02
CA SER A 26 -13.54 -16.94 4.21
C SER A 26 -12.60 -18.15 4.18
N GLN A 27 -11.56 -18.03 3.35
CA GLN A 27 -10.51 -19.05 3.22
C GLN A 27 -9.29 -18.70 4.09
N LYS A 28 -9.42 -17.77 5.03
CA LYS A 28 -8.30 -17.20 5.80
C LYS A 28 -7.20 -16.59 4.91
N LYS A 29 -7.60 -16.07 3.75
CA LYS A 29 -6.77 -15.23 2.89
C LYS A 29 -7.15 -13.78 3.13
N LEU A 30 -6.18 -12.92 3.39
CA LEU A 30 -6.40 -11.51 3.74
C LEU A 30 -5.56 -10.60 2.85
N VAL A 31 -6.19 -9.56 2.32
CA VAL A 31 -5.49 -8.43 1.68
C VAL A 31 -5.54 -7.23 2.60
N ILE A 32 -4.39 -6.71 3.02
CA ILE A 32 -4.25 -5.47 3.79
C ILE A 32 -3.89 -4.34 2.84
N MET A 33 -4.68 -3.25 2.84
CA MET A 33 -4.54 -2.16 1.88
C MET A 33 -4.03 -0.88 2.56
N SER A 34 -2.89 -0.37 2.08
CA SER A 34 -2.23 0.85 2.55
C SER A 34 -2.32 1.98 1.52
N HIS A 35 -2.97 3.08 1.90
CA HIS A 35 -3.17 4.24 1.03
C HIS A 35 -1.91 5.10 0.87
N GLY A 36 -1.90 5.96 -0.14
CA GLY A 36 -0.82 6.90 -0.42
C GLY A 36 -0.87 8.18 0.43
N PHE A 37 0.11 9.06 0.18
CA PHE A 37 0.23 10.35 0.86
C PHE A 37 -1.05 11.17 0.66
N ARG A 38 -1.59 11.75 1.73
CA ARG A 38 -2.88 12.46 1.78
C ARG A 38 -4.11 11.61 1.39
N GLY A 39 -3.97 10.30 1.44
CA GLY A 39 -5.04 9.37 1.17
C GLY A 39 -5.84 8.96 2.41
N SER A 40 -6.69 7.98 2.20
CA SER A 40 -7.48 7.31 3.24
C SER A 40 -7.80 5.87 2.82
N SER A 41 -8.36 5.10 3.72
CA SER A 41 -8.78 3.71 3.54
C SER A 41 -9.78 3.47 2.39
N THR A 42 -10.41 4.52 1.86
CA THR A 42 -11.28 4.38 0.69
C THR A 42 -10.50 4.22 -0.62
N GLY A 43 -9.24 4.63 -0.63
CA GLY A 43 -8.45 4.76 -1.85
C GLY A 43 -8.92 5.92 -2.75
N PRO A 44 -8.11 6.37 -3.73
CA PRO A 44 -8.50 7.42 -4.65
C PRO A 44 -9.74 6.99 -5.46
N ALA A 45 -10.76 7.86 -5.51
CA ALA A 45 -12.05 7.57 -6.16
C ALA A 45 -12.67 6.21 -5.76
N ARG A 46 -12.56 5.81 -4.49
CA ARG A 46 -13.09 4.55 -3.93
C ARG A 46 -12.46 3.25 -4.44
N THR A 47 -11.31 3.31 -5.10
CA THR A 47 -10.68 2.11 -5.70
C THR A 47 -10.45 0.97 -4.71
N PHE A 48 -10.11 1.26 -3.47
CA PHE A 48 -9.95 0.24 -2.44
C PHE A 48 -11.27 -0.41 -2.04
N VAL A 49 -12.34 0.39 -1.92
CA VAL A 49 -13.68 -0.12 -1.60
C VAL A 49 -14.20 -1.03 -2.72
N ASP A 50 -13.99 -0.62 -3.97
CA ASP A 50 -14.46 -1.41 -5.12
C ASP A 50 -13.69 -2.71 -5.26
N PHE A 51 -12.37 -2.70 -5.06
CA PHE A 51 -11.56 -3.92 -5.09
C PHE A 51 -11.88 -4.85 -3.89
N GLN A 52 -12.07 -4.29 -2.68
CA GLN A 52 -12.54 -5.07 -1.53
C GLN A 52 -13.80 -5.88 -1.84
N ARG A 53 -14.79 -5.27 -2.49
CA ARG A 53 -16.05 -5.95 -2.82
C ARG A 53 -15.87 -7.10 -3.79
N ILE A 54 -14.91 -6.98 -4.72
CA ILE A 54 -14.53 -8.06 -5.64
C ILE A 54 -13.85 -9.18 -4.84
N LEU A 55 -12.85 -8.85 -4.03
CA LEU A 55 -12.11 -9.80 -3.19
C LEU A 55 -13.02 -10.57 -2.24
N ASN A 56 -13.98 -9.89 -1.59
CA ASN A 56 -14.93 -10.54 -0.68
C ASN A 56 -15.82 -11.56 -1.40
N LYS A 57 -16.22 -11.33 -2.66
CA LYS A 57 -16.99 -12.32 -3.44
C LYS A 57 -16.20 -13.60 -3.68
N GLU A 58 -14.89 -13.48 -3.79
CA GLU A 58 -13.96 -14.58 -4.06
C GLU A 58 -13.36 -15.21 -2.79
N GLY A 59 -13.91 -14.88 -1.62
CA GLY A 59 -13.52 -15.52 -0.35
C GLY A 59 -12.34 -14.89 0.37
N PHE A 60 -11.82 -13.77 -0.12
CA PHE A 60 -10.77 -13.02 0.56
C PHE A 60 -11.36 -12.09 1.62
N SER A 61 -10.78 -12.09 2.81
CA SER A 61 -10.96 -11.02 3.78
C SER A 61 -10.15 -9.80 3.36
N VAL A 62 -10.58 -8.60 3.75
CA VAL A 62 -9.87 -7.36 3.45
C VAL A 62 -9.81 -6.49 4.69
N LEU A 63 -8.64 -5.92 4.96
CA LEU A 63 -8.43 -4.83 5.91
C LEU A 63 -8.02 -3.58 5.15
N ARG A 64 -8.83 -2.54 5.26
CA ARG A 64 -8.50 -1.16 4.86
C ARG A 64 -8.34 -0.33 6.13
N PHE A 65 -7.33 0.49 6.21
CA PHE A 65 -7.11 1.34 7.38
C PHE A 65 -6.61 2.72 6.95
N ASP A 66 -6.89 3.72 7.76
CA ASP A 66 -6.29 5.03 7.61
C ASP A 66 -4.94 5.02 8.34
N GLN A 67 -3.86 5.41 7.67
CA GLN A 67 -2.55 5.54 8.31
C GLN A 67 -2.63 6.50 9.51
N PRO A 68 -1.81 6.33 10.55
CA PRO A 68 -1.73 7.29 11.65
C PRO A 68 -1.61 8.74 11.15
N ASN A 69 -2.28 9.65 11.81
CA ASN A 69 -2.37 11.07 11.45
C ASN A 69 -3.13 11.37 10.14
N SER A 70 -3.78 10.36 9.52
CA SER A 70 -4.52 10.51 8.26
C SER A 70 -5.98 10.09 8.41
N GLY A 71 -6.85 10.58 7.53
CA GLY A 71 -8.26 10.19 7.48
C GLY A 71 -8.98 10.33 8.82
N ASN A 72 -9.54 9.24 9.34
CA ASN A 72 -10.21 9.16 10.63
C ASN A 72 -9.30 8.68 11.77
N SER A 73 -8.05 8.31 11.47
CA SER A 73 -7.09 7.91 12.50
C SER A 73 -6.66 9.07 13.37
N GLU A 74 -6.32 8.78 14.62
CA GLU A 74 -5.88 9.76 15.60
C GLU A 74 -4.56 10.43 15.18
N GLY A 75 -4.43 11.71 15.56
CA GLY A 75 -3.23 12.51 15.38
C GLY A 75 -3.43 13.73 14.50
N ASN A 76 -2.33 14.38 14.15
CA ASN A 76 -2.30 15.54 13.28
C ASN A 76 -1.44 15.26 12.06
N TYR A 77 -1.95 15.54 10.87
CA TYR A 77 -1.23 15.30 9.62
C TYR A 77 0.14 15.99 9.56
N LEU A 78 0.29 17.13 10.24
CA LEU A 78 1.58 17.81 10.40
C LEU A 78 2.68 16.88 10.96
N GLU A 79 2.31 15.95 11.83
CA GLU A 79 3.22 15.03 12.49
C GLU A 79 3.30 13.65 11.80
N THR A 80 2.84 13.56 10.54
CA THR A 80 2.91 12.29 9.80
C THR A 80 4.36 11.83 9.66
N SER A 81 4.59 10.51 9.84
CA SER A 81 5.89 9.85 9.77
C SER A 81 5.81 8.65 8.85
N TYR A 82 6.77 8.53 7.94
CA TYR A 82 6.85 7.38 7.04
C TYR A 82 7.20 6.09 7.80
N ASN A 83 8.08 6.20 8.80
CA ASN A 83 8.42 5.05 9.65
C ASN A 83 7.20 4.55 10.41
N GLU A 84 6.36 5.46 10.95
CA GLU A 84 5.11 5.08 11.62
C GLU A 84 4.14 4.36 10.66
N TRP A 85 4.10 4.76 9.38
CA TRP A 85 3.31 4.07 8.36
C TRP A 85 3.81 2.63 8.13
N VAL A 86 5.12 2.45 8.00
CA VAL A 86 5.73 1.12 7.88
C VAL A 86 5.41 0.25 9.08
N ASP A 87 5.60 0.78 10.29
CA ASP A 87 5.36 0.05 11.54
C ASP A 87 3.88 -0.34 11.71
N THR A 88 2.95 0.50 11.22
CA THR A 88 1.50 0.20 11.22
C THR A 88 1.17 -0.96 10.27
N ILE A 89 1.77 -0.99 9.07
CA ILE A 89 1.61 -2.12 8.14
C ILE A 89 2.15 -3.40 8.78
N VAL A 90 3.32 -3.35 9.39
CA VAL A 90 3.95 -4.49 10.10
C VAL A 90 3.04 -4.98 11.22
N TYR A 91 2.50 -4.07 12.04
CA TYR A 91 1.59 -4.41 13.13
C TYR A 91 0.39 -5.23 12.62
N PHE A 92 -0.33 -4.72 11.61
CA PHE A 92 -1.51 -5.42 11.10
C PHE A 92 -1.15 -6.74 10.44
N ALA A 93 -0.11 -6.77 9.61
CA ALA A 93 0.29 -8.00 8.95
C ALA A 93 0.67 -9.09 9.96
N LYS A 94 1.50 -8.76 10.95
CA LYS A 94 1.87 -9.68 12.04
C LYS A 94 0.64 -10.18 12.79
N LYS A 95 -0.25 -9.29 13.23
CA LYS A 95 -1.49 -9.63 13.95
C LYS A 95 -2.31 -10.67 13.19
N TYR A 96 -2.52 -10.48 11.88
CA TYR A 96 -3.34 -11.40 11.11
C TYR A 96 -2.62 -12.69 10.75
N LEU A 97 -1.30 -12.68 10.57
CA LEU A 97 -0.49 -13.90 10.47
C LEU A 97 -0.63 -14.75 11.73
N GLU A 98 -0.56 -14.15 12.94
CA GLU A 98 -0.76 -14.83 14.22
C GLU A 98 -2.19 -15.39 14.37
N LEU A 99 -3.19 -14.76 13.74
CA LEU A 99 -4.58 -15.26 13.67
C LEU A 99 -4.78 -16.36 12.60
N GLY A 100 -3.71 -16.77 11.93
CA GLY A 100 -3.71 -17.87 10.96
C GLY A 100 -4.18 -17.49 9.55
N TYR A 101 -4.15 -16.18 9.21
CA TYR A 101 -4.41 -15.75 7.83
C TYR A 101 -3.15 -15.89 6.98
N LYS A 102 -3.34 -16.23 5.71
CA LYS A 102 -2.36 -15.95 4.66
C LYS A 102 -2.53 -14.49 4.25
N VAL A 103 -1.50 -13.68 4.44
CA VAL A 103 -1.58 -12.23 4.26
C VAL A 103 -0.91 -11.79 2.97
N ALA A 104 -1.66 -11.06 2.14
CA ALA A 104 -1.13 -10.25 1.04
C ALA A 104 -1.20 -8.77 1.41
N LEU A 105 -0.29 -7.97 0.88
CA LEU A 105 -0.29 -6.53 1.08
C LEU A 105 -0.55 -5.82 -0.25
N LEU A 106 -1.43 -4.82 -0.25
CA LEU A 106 -1.63 -3.89 -1.34
C LEU A 106 -1.21 -2.50 -0.88
N GLY A 107 -0.36 -1.84 -1.63
CA GLY A 107 0.02 -0.47 -1.35
C GLY A 107 -0.09 0.45 -2.57
N GLN A 108 -0.66 1.64 -2.36
CA GLN A 108 -0.80 2.66 -3.38
C GLN A 108 0.13 3.85 -3.09
N SER A 109 0.89 4.30 -4.09
CA SER A 109 1.79 5.46 -4.00
C SER A 109 2.79 5.31 -2.84
N MET A 110 2.89 6.26 -1.93
CA MET A 110 3.74 6.15 -0.74
C MET A 110 3.36 4.98 0.17
N GLY A 111 2.08 4.56 0.19
CA GLY A 111 1.67 3.32 0.84
C GLY A 111 2.26 2.07 0.16
N GLY A 112 2.46 2.12 -1.16
CA GLY A 112 3.16 1.06 -1.90
C GLY A 112 4.63 0.97 -1.52
N ALA A 113 5.31 2.10 -1.41
CA ALA A 113 6.68 2.14 -0.93
C ALA A 113 6.80 1.64 0.52
N ALA A 114 5.89 2.08 1.41
CA ALA A 114 5.86 1.61 2.80
C ALA A 114 5.59 0.10 2.90
N THR A 115 4.75 -0.45 2.01
CA THR A 115 4.49 -1.90 1.89
C THR A 115 5.76 -2.68 1.58
N VAL A 116 6.55 -2.23 0.58
CA VAL A 116 7.84 -2.86 0.25
C VAL A 116 8.80 -2.84 1.45
N ILE A 117 8.91 -1.70 2.13
CA ILE A 117 9.77 -1.59 3.31
C ILE A 117 9.27 -2.50 4.45
N ALA A 118 7.96 -2.59 4.66
CA ALA A 118 7.37 -3.44 5.69
C ALA A 118 7.75 -4.92 5.49
N THR A 119 7.79 -5.42 4.23
CA THR A 119 8.19 -6.82 3.96
C THR A 119 9.63 -7.13 4.30
N SER A 120 10.52 -6.13 4.41
CA SER A 120 11.91 -6.32 4.81
C SER A 120 12.11 -6.39 6.33
N ARG A 121 11.08 -6.06 7.12
CA ARG A 121 11.14 -6.11 8.59
C ARG A 121 11.21 -7.57 9.07
N PRO A 122 12.00 -7.86 10.10
CA PRO A 122 12.19 -9.24 10.59
C PRO A 122 10.89 -9.98 10.89
N GLU A 123 9.85 -9.27 11.36
CA GLU A 123 8.54 -9.81 11.70
C GLU A 123 7.76 -10.34 10.50
N LEU A 124 8.02 -9.79 9.32
CA LEU A 124 7.30 -10.12 8.08
C LEU A 124 8.18 -10.83 7.04
N LYS A 125 9.49 -10.84 7.23
CA LYS A 125 10.42 -11.43 6.29
C LYS A 125 10.04 -12.89 6.02
N ASP A 126 9.89 -13.21 4.73
CA ASP A 126 9.49 -14.53 4.23
C ASP A 126 8.07 -15.00 4.61
N ASN A 127 7.29 -14.17 5.33
CA ASN A 127 5.92 -14.49 5.74
C ASN A 127 4.84 -13.82 4.88
N ILE A 128 5.22 -12.89 4.01
CA ILE A 128 4.30 -12.24 3.07
C ILE A 128 4.54 -12.82 1.68
N PRO A 129 3.64 -13.69 1.17
CA PRO A 129 3.84 -14.37 -0.11
C PRO A 129 3.64 -13.48 -1.32
N VAL A 130 2.89 -12.37 -1.20
CA VAL A 130 2.57 -11.51 -2.34
C VAL A 130 2.31 -10.07 -1.94
N ILE A 131 2.78 -9.14 -2.79
CA ILE A 131 2.47 -7.71 -2.71
C ILE A 131 1.89 -7.21 -4.04
N LEU A 132 0.89 -6.32 -3.94
CA LEU A 132 0.28 -5.61 -5.04
C LEU A 132 0.69 -4.14 -4.94
N LEU A 133 1.32 -3.61 -5.97
CA LEU A 133 1.90 -2.28 -5.97
C LEU A 133 1.22 -1.38 -7.01
N TRP A 134 0.39 -0.46 -6.55
CA TRP A 134 -0.25 0.55 -7.38
C TRP A 134 0.55 1.84 -7.36
N VAL A 135 1.19 2.17 -8.47
CA VAL A 135 1.99 3.39 -8.64
C VAL A 135 2.92 3.66 -7.44
N PRO A 136 3.72 2.67 -6.97
CA PRO A 136 4.50 2.84 -5.75
C PRO A 136 5.36 4.08 -5.84
N GLY A 137 5.24 4.93 -4.81
CA GLY A 137 6.00 6.17 -4.71
C GLY A 137 7.42 5.87 -4.24
N VAL A 138 8.39 6.27 -5.02
CA VAL A 138 9.80 6.16 -4.66
C VAL A 138 10.34 7.54 -4.39
N ASN A 139 10.84 7.78 -3.19
CA ASN A 139 11.45 9.05 -2.83
C ASN A 139 12.97 8.90 -2.69
N GLU A 140 13.64 8.62 -3.79
CA GLU A 140 15.11 8.77 -3.90
C GLU A 140 15.52 10.12 -4.48
N GLY A 141 14.54 11.04 -4.63
CA GLY A 141 14.79 12.37 -5.19
C GLY A 141 15.50 13.34 -4.24
N ASP A 142 15.72 14.54 -4.74
CA ASP A 142 16.49 15.62 -4.11
C ASP A 142 15.72 16.34 -2.98
N PHE A 143 15.04 15.61 -2.09
CA PHE A 143 14.50 16.27 -0.91
C PHE A 143 15.67 16.75 -0.04
N ASN A 144 15.89 18.07 -0.03
CA ASN A 144 16.99 18.74 0.67
C ASN A 144 16.51 19.54 1.88
N GLY A 145 15.20 19.46 2.23
CA GLY A 145 14.65 20.08 3.43
C GLY A 145 15.11 19.41 4.72
N ASN A 146 14.94 20.08 5.85
CA ASN A 146 15.18 19.47 7.15
C ASN A 146 13.92 18.78 7.71
N ALA A 147 14.09 17.96 8.75
CA ALA A 147 12.99 17.16 9.32
C ALA A 147 11.83 18.01 9.87
N GLU A 148 12.13 19.17 10.45
CA GLU A 148 11.15 20.06 11.08
C GLU A 148 10.61 21.14 10.13
N GLU A 149 11.13 21.22 8.92
CA GLU A 149 10.63 22.17 7.91
C GLU A 149 9.18 21.81 7.53
N VAL A 150 8.31 22.81 7.55
CA VAL A 150 6.88 22.64 7.28
C VAL A 150 6.58 22.98 5.83
N PHE A 151 5.96 22.06 5.16
CA PHE A 151 5.44 22.19 3.79
C PHE A 151 3.93 22.26 3.81
N GLU A 152 3.35 22.89 2.79
CA GLU A 152 1.91 22.91 2.58
C GLU A 152 1.58 22.48 1.17
N GLU A 153 0.69 21.52 1.03
CA GLU A 153 0.21 21.05 -0.26
C GLU A 153 -1.27 20.65 -0.17
N ALA A 154 -2.07 21.13 -1.13
CA ALA A 154 -3.51 20.85 -1.21
C ALA A 154 -4.28 21.07 0.11
N GLY A 155 -3.92 22.13 0.85
CA GLY A 155 -4.57 22.50 2.10
C GLY A 155 -4.15 21.70 3.33
N GLN A 156 -3.13 20.84 3.20
CA GLN A 156 -2.55 20.09 4.33
C GLN A 156 -1.11 20.50 4.58
N LYS A 157 -0.75 20.64 5.87
CA LYS A 157 0.62 20.88 6.30
C LYS A 157 1.26 19.58 6.78
N TYR A 158 2.53 19.41 6.46
CA TYR A 158 3.34 18.26 6.89
C TYR A 158 4.80 18.67 7.08
N LYS A 159 5.53 17.90 7.89
CA LYS A 159 6.96 18.11 8.12
C LYS A 159 7.80 17.35 7.10
N GLY A 160 8.97 17.90 6.77
CA GLY A 160 9.96 17.28 5.89
C GLY A 160 10.45 15.92 6.37
N ARG A 161 10.27 15.62 7.66
CA ARG A 161 10.58 14.33 8.28
C ARG A 161 10.03 13.15 7.48
N PHE A 162 8.77 13.20 7.02
CA PHE A 162 8.17 12.14 6.23
C PHE A 162 9.01 11.76 5.01
N TRP A 163 9.44 12.75 4.26
CA TRP A 163 10.24 12.52 3.04
C TRP A 163 11.67 12.10 3.33
N LEU A 164 12.28 12.61 4.42
CA LEU A 164 13.62 12.19 4.84
C LEU A 164 13.62 10.72 5.30
N GLU A 165 12.60 10.29 6.05
CA GLU A 165 12.43 8.91 6.47
C GLU A 165 12.23 7.99 5.25
N ALA A 166 11.36 8.40 4.30
CA ALA A 166 11.14 7.64 3.07
C ALA A 166 12.40 7.52 2.21
N LYS A 167 13.17 8.60 2.06
CA LYS A 167 14.46 8.60 1.33
C LYS A 167 15.45 7.63 1.93
N ASN A 168 15.51 7.54 3.26
CA ASN A 168 16.47 6.69 3.98
C ASN A 168 16.03 5.22 4.09
N ALA A 169 14.83 4.87 3.62
CA ALA A 169 14.27 3.53 3.80
C ALA A 169 14.81 2.46 2.83
N ASN A 170 15.68 2.84 1.88
CA ASN A 170 16.31 1.91 0.91
C ASN A 170 15.30 1.08 0.09
N PHE A 171 14.29 1.72 -0.48
CA PHE A 171 13.20 1.09 -1.22
C PHE A 171 13.69 0.08 -2.26
N PHE A 172 14.63 0.45 -3.14
CA PHE A 172 15.09 -0.42 -4.23
C PHE A 172 15.76 -1.69 -3.71
N LYS A 173 16.57 -1.57 -2.65
CA LYS A 173 17.20 -2.74 -2.00
C LYS A 173 16.13 -3.67 -1.44
N CYS A 174 15.14 -3.14 -0.72
CA CYS A 174 14.06 -3.96 -0.14
C CYS A 174 13.22 -4.65 -1.23
N LEU A 175 12.91 -3.96 -2.35
CA LEU A 175 12.20 -4.55 -3.47
C LEU A 175 13.03 -5.66 -4.15
N ASP A 176 14.32 -5.43 -4.31
CA ASP A 176 15.23 -6.42 -4.91
C ASP A 176 15.40 -7.67 -4.04
N GLU A 177 15.48 -7.51 -2.72
CA GLU A 177 15.61 -8.60 -1.76
C GLU A 177 14.29 -9.34 -1.46
N TYR A 178 13.13 -8.79 -1.85
CA TYR A 178 11.84 -9.43 -1.62
C TYR A 178 11.63 -10.64 -2.54
N ASN A 179 11.36 -11.82 -1.96
CA ASN A 179 11.27 -13.10 -2.67
C ASN A 179 9.84 -13.55 -3.00
N GLY A 180 8.82 -12.84 -2.53
CA GLY A 180 7.42 -13.15 -2.85
C GLY A 180 6.99 -12.66 -4.23
N GLY A 181 5.73 -12.93 -4.59
CA GLY A 181 5.12 -12.44 -5.81
C GLY A 181 4.91 -10.92 -5.77
N VAL A 182 5.16 -10.25 -6.88
CA VAL A 182 4.92 -8.81 -7.04
C VAL A 182 4.04 -8.57 -8.25
N HIS A 183 2.90 -7.90 -8.10
CA HIS A 183 2.15 -7.35 -9.22
C HIS A 183 2.29 -5.83 -9.21
N LEU A 184 2.85 -5.26 -10.29
CA LEU A 184 3.17 -3.84 -10.38
C LEU A 184 2.29 -3.16 -11.44
N VAL A 185 1.65 -2.05 -11.04
CA VAL A 185 0.85 -1.21 -11.94
C VAL A 185 1.36 0.22 -11.93
N TYR A 186 1.59 0.80 -13.11
CA TYR A 186 1.86 2.23 -13.29
C TYR A 186 0.97 2.84 -14.38
N GLY A 187 0.62 4.12 -14.22
CA GLY A 187 0.13 4.93 -15.33
C GLY A 187 1.27 5.34 -16.25
N GLU A 188 1.05 5.29 -17.57
CA GLU A 188 2.07 5.73 -18.55
C GLU A 188 2.49 7.19 -18.35
N LYS A 189 1.50 8.05 -18.05
CA LYS A 189 1.66 9.51 -17.90
C LYS A 189 1.75 9.95 -16.43
N ASP A 190 2.19 9.06 -15.55
CA ASP A 190 2.36 9.39 -14.13
C ASP A 190 3.28 10.61 -13.97
N ARG A 191 2.73 11.70 -13.41
CA ARG A 191 3.43 12.97 -13.22
C ARG A 191 4.07 13.13 -11.84
N TYR A 192 3.77 12.24 -10.90
CA TYR A 192 4.33 12.30 -9.54
C TYR A 192 5.60 11.48 -9.40
N ILE A 193 5.68 10.35 -10.11
CA ILE A 193 6.86 9.48 -10.09
C ILE A 193 7.58 9.65 -11.42
N SER A 194 8.85 10.11 -11.38
CA SER A 194 9.64 10.33 -12.59
C SER A 194 9.74 9.06 -13.43
N GLN A 195 9.87 9.21 -14.74
CA GLN A 195 10.01 8.06 -15.63
C GLN A 195 11.26 7.24 -15.32
N GLU A 196 12.34 7.89 -14.90
CA GLU A 196 13.57 7.21 -14.48
C GLU A 196 13.32 6.29 -13.29
N LEU A 197 12.69 6.78 -12.23
CA LEU A 197 12.36 5.99 -11.04
C LEU A 197 11.40 4.86 -11.36
N ARG A 198 10.36 5.11 -12.18
CA ARG A 198 9.45 4.06 -12.64
C ARG A 198 10.17 2.97 -13.43
N ASN A 199 11.07 3.35 -14.35
CA ASN A 199 11.83 2.39 -15.14
C ASN A 199 12.72 1.51 -14.26
N LYS A 200 13.34 2.07 -13.21
CA LYS A 200 14.15 1.31 -12.25
C LYS A 200 13.30 0.28 -11.49
N VAL A 201 12.11 0.68 -10.99
CA VAL A 201 11.16 -0.26 -10.33
C VAL A 201 10.73 -1.35 -11.30
N ILE A 202 10.34 -0.98 -12.52
CA ILE A 202 9.90 -1.91 -13.57
C ILE A 202 11.01 -2.91 -13.90
N SER A 203 12.28 -2.47 -14.00
CA SER A 203 13.42 -3.35 -14.28
C SER A 203 13.55 -4.42 -13.20
N ILE A 204 13.60 -4.02 -11.94
CA ILE A 204 13.71 -4.96 -10.81
C ILE A 204 12.59 -5.99 -10.83
N VAL A 205 11.33 -5.54 -11.01
CA VAL A 205 10.17 -6.46 -11.02
C VAL A 205 10.21 -7.42 -12.21
N LYS A 206 10.58 -6.93 -13.40
CA LYS A 206 10.71 -7.77 -14.61
C LYS A 206 11.88 -8.76 -14.54
N GLU A 207 13.01 -8.36 -13.97
CA GLU A 207 14.18 -9.25 -13.77
C GLU A 207 13.84 -10.43 -12.85
N LYS A 208 12.88 -10.25 -11.94
CA LYS A 208 12.31 -11.31 -11.10
C LYS A 208 11.24 -12.16 -11.81
N GLY A 209 10.95 -11.90 -13.09
CA GLY A 209 9.91 -12.59 -13.85
C GLY A 209 8.48 -12.28 -13.38
N GLN A 210 8.29 -11.16 -12.70
CA GLN A 210 7.01 -10.76 -12.12
C GLN A 210 6.18 -9.86 -13.06
N PRO A 211 4.84 -9.88 -12.97
CA PRO A 211 3.98 -9.10 -13.85
C PRO A 211 4.08 -7.59 -13.62
N VAL A 212 4.13 -6.86 -14.73
CA VAL A 212 4.10 -5.40 -14.77
C VAL A 212 3.03 -4.94 -15.75
N LYS A 213 2.08 -4.12 -15.27
CA LYS A 213 1.04 -3.51 -16.10
C LYS A 213 1.27 -2.01 -16.23
N ILE A 214 1.36 -1.53 -17.47
CA ILE A 214 1.42 -0.09 -17.78
C ILE A 214 0.10 0.32 -18.39
N LEU A 215 -0.63 1.21 -17.71
CA LEU A 215 -1.93 1.70 -18.14
C LEU A 215 -1.74 2.87 -19.10
N GLN A 216 -2.00 2.62 -20.38
CA GLN A 216 -1.81 3.58 -21.46
C GLN A 216 -2.65 4.83 -21.26
N GLY A 217 -2.02 6.00 -21.39
CA GLY A 217 -2.67 7.30 -21.25
C GLY A 217 -3.13 7.67 -19.85
N GLN A 218 -2.85 6.85 -18.84
CA GLN A 218 -3.24 7.11 -17.46
C GLN A 218 -2.15 7.83 -16.67
N ASP A 219 -2.59 8.67 -15.72
CA ASP A 219 -1.75 9.35 -14.74
C ASP A 219 -1.53 8.45 -13.49
N HIS A 220 -1.09 9.00 -12.41
CA HIS A 220 -0.76 8.32 -11.15
C HIS A 220 -1.91 7.46 -10.59
N SER A 221 -3.03 8.08 -10.27
CA SER A 221 -4.31 7.45 -9.85
C SER A 221 -5.33 8.55 -9.53
N PRO A 222 -6.65 8.32 -9.58
CA PRO A 222 -7.30 7.08 -10.02
C PRO A 222 -7.24 6.91 -11.53
N TRP A 223 -7.52 5.70 -12.01
CA TRP A 223 -7.55 5.37 -13.43
C TRP A 223 -8.99 5.31 -13.94
N LYS A 224 -9.15 5.23 -15.27
CA LYS A 224 -10.46 5.01 -15.89
C LYS A 224 -11.09 3.73 -15.36
N TYR A 225 -12.41 3.74 -15.19
CA TYR A 225 -13.17 2.64 -14.58
C TYR A 225 -12.84 1.27 -15.20
N ASP A 226 -12.91 1.15 -16.54
CA ASP A 226 -12.66 -0.13 -17.21
C ASP A 226 -11.25 -0.66 -16.95
N LEU A 227 -10.24 0.23 -16.90
CA LEU A 227 -8.87 -0.15 -16.57
C LEU A 227 -8.72 -0.57 -15.12
N CYS A 228 -9.44 0.06 -14.19
CA CYS A 228 -9.50 -0.43 -12.81
C CYS A 228 -10.07 -1.86 -12.75
N GLN A 229 -11.15 -2.15 -13.50
CA GLN A 229 -11.74 -3.49 -13.54
C GLN A 229 -10.78 -4.54 -14.13
N GLU A 230 -9.97 -4.17 -15.13
CA GLU A 230 -8.91 -5.04 -15.65
C GLU A 230 -7.84 -5.33 -14.59
N VAL A 231 -7.34 -4.29 -13.91
CA VAL A 231 -6.34 -4.43 -12.83
C VAL A 231 -6.87 -5.35 -11.74
N TYR A 232 -8.10 -5.13 -11.26
CA TYR A 232 -8.70 -5.94 -10.18
C TYR A 232 -8.81 -7.42 -10.56
N ARG A 233 -9.17 -7.72 -11.81
CA ARG A 233 -9.26 -9.10 -12.31
C ARG A 233 -7.89 -9.75 -12.37
N GLU A 234 -6.89 -9.09 -12.95
CA GLU A 234 -5.52 -9.61 -13.05
C GLU A 234 -4.91 -9.85 -11.66
N GLU A 235 -5.13 -8.93 -10.73
CA GLU A 235 -4.64 -9.06 -9.36
C GLU A 235 -5.36 -10.15 -8.58
N LEU A 236 -6.66 -10.33 -8.78
CA LEU A 236 -7.40 -11.45 -8.19
C LEU A 236 -6.85 -12.80 -8.70
N GLU A 237 -6.59 -12.93 -10.01
CA GLU A 237 -5.96 -14.11 -10.58
C GLU A 237 -4.56 -14.35 -10.01
N PHE A 238 -3.78 -13.27 -9.84
CA PHE A 238 -2.44 -13.33 -9.26
C PHE A 238 -2.47 -13.74 -7.78
N LEU A 239 -3.36 -13.16 -6.98
CA LEU A 239 -3.58 -13.54 -5.59
C LEU A 239 -3.97 -15.02 -5.44
N ASN A 240 -4.85 -15.54 -6.30
CA ASN A 240 -5.26 -16.94 -6.29
C ASN A 240 -4.13 -17.91 -6.64
N LYS A 241 -3.12 -17.48 -7.39
CA LYS A 241 -1.93 -18.29 -7.69
C LYS A 241 -0.91 -18.27 -6.55
N CYS A 242 -0.85 -17.18 -5.78
CA CYS A 242 0.18 -16.98 -4.75
C CYS A 242 -0.28 -17.37 -3.34
N LEU A 243 -1.59 -17.38 -3.05
CA LEU A 243 -2.22 -17.69 -1.77
C LEU A 243 -3.06 -18.97 -1.81
#